data_9f6a0e5f870d966a4eb9a39e0bcbb058
#
_entry.id   9f6a0e5f870d966a4eb9a39e0bcbb058
#
_cell.length_a   1.000
_cell.length_b   1.000
_cell.length_c   1.000
_cell.angle_alpha   90.00
_cell.angle_beta   90.00
_cell.angle_gamma   90.00
#
_symmetry.space_group_name_H-M   'P 1'
#
loop_
_entity.id
_entity.type
_entity.pdbx_description
1 polymer ?
#
loop_
_entity_poly.entity_id
_entity_poly.type
_entity_poly.pdbx_seq_one_letter_code
_entity_poly.pdbx_strand_id
1 'polypeptide(L)'
;MSYVPTIVQAYEPKSEVDLYLPQAHMRKWNLSSPTLTVQFGSKQVRARVSSMDRTNRTLIRPSIAQSLHLPTGIPLLARYQANQQSLVFGPYVGVLVSTYNAQFPQSPFGPLTPFFNEVADICRKRGGVICAFRLQDVNWDAGIVRGLTRVGSVWRQRVLPLPQCIYNRLVSRQRERSEQMTNWVQRCKDANIPFFNEQFLNKWHVHSALENQEAAADHLPSMVRYQSLDDVKNMLSAHRVVYAKPANGSMGRGIIRLRRTDQGYQLAKPGGLTKTFSSIQGLNQYLSKQTKGKPYLLQQGLPLIGIQNRPTDFRVLVQKDRKGEWAVTSMVARLGQNRIVSNISRGGSMLPPQQALRLCGPWVSGNRPTPQTLRAVALKLSVLLEEALPGNYAEFGVDLGVDVRGHVWLLEVNSKPSKTANTVPLPEGEEEPPRRARPSVVRMLEYAAYVSGFPRAAKPKPKPAAKKIRRR
;
A
#
# COMPACT_ATOMS: atom_id res chain seq x y z
N MET A 1 12.15 1.13 23.76
CA MET A 1 11.66 -0.27 23.92
C MET A 1 12.60 -1.19 23.16
N SER A 2 13.12 -2.22 23.82
CA SER A 2 14.05 -3.17 23.18
C SER A 2 13.33 -4.50 22.95
N TYR A 3 13.43 -5.03 21.74
CA TYR A 3 13.01 -6.39 21.42
C TYR A 3 14.22 -7.24 21.08
N VAL A 4 14.08 -8.54 21.11
CA VAL A 4 15.11 -9.52 20.79
C VAL A 4 14.57 -10.56 19.81
N PRO A 5 15.37 -11.05 18.87
CA PRO A 5 15.01 -12.21 18.07
C PRO A 5 15.13 -13.48 18.92
N THR A 6 14.17 -14.38 18.74
CA THR A 6 14.19 -15.71 19.39
C THR A 6 13.53 -16.74 18.49
N ILE A 7 13.79 -18.03 18.73
CA ILE A 7 13.01 -19.12 18.20
C ILE A 7 12.22 -19.71 19.35
N VAL A 8 10.90 -19.65 19.27
CA VAL A 8 10.04 -20.26 20.29
C VAL A 8 9.92 -21.75 20.00
N GLN A 9 10.30 -22.59 20.97
CA GLN A 9 10.28 -24.04 20.85
C GLN A 9 9.46 -24.67 21.98
N ALA A 10 8.55 -25.57 21.62
CA ALA A 10 7.86 -26.39 22.61
C ALA A 10 8.83 -27.35 23.31
N TYR A 11 8.66 -27.57 24.62
CA TYR A 11 9.44 -28.51 25.42
C TYR A 11 8.54 -29.24 26.41
N GLU A 12 8.89 -30.49 26.74
CA GLU A 12 8.21 -31.25 27.78
C GLU A 12 8.79 -30.86 29.16
N PRO A 13 8.00 -30.22 30.03
CA PRO A 13 8.51 -29.70 31.28
C PRO A 13 8.70 -30.81 32.33
N LYS A 14 9.88 -30.83 32.94
CA LYS A 14 10.17 -31.61 34.18
C LYS A 14 9.96 -30.80 35.44
N SER A 15 9.50 -29.55 35.33
CA SER A 15 9.34 -28.58 36.40
C SER A 15 8.03 -27.80 36.27
N GLU A 16 7.69 -26.98 37.25
CA GLU A 16 6.52 -26.09 37.21
C GLU A 16 6.71 -24.83 36.37
N VAL A 17 7.87 -24.66 35.74
CA VAL A 17 8.16 -23.51 34.87
C VAL A 17 7.41 -23.64 33.53
N ASP A 18 6.76 -22.60 33.07
CA ASP A 18 5.98 -22.57 31.84
C ASP A 18 6.78 -22.02 30.66
N LEU A 19 7.78 -21.16 30.97
CA LEU A 19 8.58 -20.47 29.96
C LEU A 19 10.04 -20.35 30.42
N TYR A 20 10.98 -20.85 29.63
CA TYR A 20 12.38 -20.57 29.81
C TYR A 20 12.86 -19.53 28.80
N LEU A 21 13.48 -18.46 29.31
CA LEU A 21 14.08 -17.39 28.52
C LEU A 21 15.60 -17.48 28.53
N PRO A 22 16.28 -17.14 27.43
CA PRO A 22 17.73 -16.96 27.46
C PRO A 22 18.13 -15.95 28.53
N GLN A 23 19.13 -16.27 29.35
CA GLN A 23 19.60 -15.38 30.42
C GLN A 23 20.02 -14.01 29.88
N ALA A 24 20.60 -13.95 28.67
CA ALA A 24 20.93 -12.70 28.01
C ALA A 24 19.70 -11.80 27.74
N HIS A 25 18.55 -12.40 27.46
CA HIS A 25 17.30 -11.65 27.27
C HIS A 25 16.77 -11.11 28.59
N MET A 26 16.78 -11.93 29.64
CA MET A 26 16.36 -11.51 30.99
C MET A 26 17.21 -10.35 31.50
N ARG A 27 18.55 -10.44 31.35
CA ARG A 27 19.48 -9.35 31.70
C ARG A 27 19.19 -8.08 30.91
N LYS A 28 19.00 -8.20 29.59
CA LYS A 28 18.72 -7.06 28.70
C LYS A 28 17.44 -6.30 29.09
N TRP A 29 16.45 -7.00 29.61
CA TRP A 29 15.17 -6.43 30.04
C TRP A 29 15.12 -6.10 31.53
N ASN A 30 16.18 -6.39 32.29
CA ASN A 30 16.21 -6.32 33.78
C ASN A 30 15.01 -7.06 34.38
N LEU A 31 14.78 -8.27 33.88
CA LEU A 31 13.63 -9.09 34.24
C LEU A 31 13.98 -10.00 35.41
N SER A 32 13.35 -9.77 36.57
CA SER A 32 13.51 -10.55 37.76
C SER A 32 12.22 -11.24 38.25
N SER A 33 11.07 -10.86 37.66
CA SER A 33 9.78 -11.43 38.04
C SER A 33 9.68 -12.92 37.70
N PRO A 34 9.26 -13.80 38.62
CA PRO A 34 9.09 -15.22 38.33
C PRO A 34 7.83 -15.52 37.53
N THR A 35 6.94 -14.54 37.36
CA THR A 35 5.71 -14.69 36.55
C THR A 35 5.50 -13.51 35.62
N LEU A 36 5.04 -13.78 34.40
CA LEU A 36 4.73 -12.78 33.39
C LEU A 36 3.40 -13.08 32.69
N THR A 37 2.79 -12.03 32.14
CA THR A 37 1.77 -12.19 31.10
C THR A 37 2.45 -12.41 29.76
N VAL A 38 2.29 -13.58 29.17
CA VAL A 38 2.78 -13.90 27.81
C VAL A 38 1.67 -13.62 26.82
N GLN A 39 1.98 -12.90 25.74
CA GLN A 39 0.99 -12.45 24.75
C GLN A 39 1.42 -12.80 23.32
N PHE A 40 0.45 -13.28 22.51
CA PHE A 40 0.58 -13.39 21.06
C PHE A 40 -0.76 -13.01 20.40
N GLY A 41 -0.74 -12.01 19.51
CA GLY A 41 -1.98 -11.42 18.98
C GLY A 41 -2.87 -10.90 20.12
N SER A 42 -4.15 -11.25 20.08
CA SER A 42 -5.14 -10.90 21.14
C SER A 42 -5.13 -11.83 22.36
N LYS A 43 -4.44 -12.96 22.31
CA LYS A 43 -4.41 -13.95 23.42
C LYS A 43 -3.27 -13.65 24.38
N GLN A 44 -3.59 -13.84 25.66
CA GLN A 44 -2.61 -13.69 26.75
C GLN A 44 -2.82 -14.75 27.82
N VAL A 45 -1.73 -15.19 28.44
CA VAL A 45 -1.71 -16.19 29.51
C VAL A 45 -0.67 -15.81 30.54
N ARG A 46 -0.97 -15.98 31.81
CA ARG A 46 0.01 -15.83 32.87
C ARG A 46 0.90 -17.08 32.95
N ALA A 47 2.21 -16.90 32.94
CA ALA A 47 3.18 -17.97 32.90
C ALA A 47 4.29 -17.79 33.92
N ARG A 48 4.75 -18.90 34.50
CA ARG A 48 5.95 -18.94 35.38
C ARG A 48 7.18 -18.98 34.50
N VAL A 49 8.11 -18.06 34.77
CA VAL A 49 9.29 -17.83 33.91
C VAL A 49 10.56 -18.11 34.70
N SER A 50 11.51 -18.75 34.06
CA SER A 50 12.86 -18.94 34.53
C SER A 50 13.90 -18.65 33.45
N SER A 51 15.15 -18.46 33.85
CA SER A 51 16.26 -18.31 32.91
C SER A 51 16.82 -19.66 32.49
N MET A 52 17.40 -19.69 31.29
CA MET A 52 18.21 -20.81 30.83
C MET A 52 19.48 -20.30 30.15
N ASP A 53 20.60 -20.89 30.53
CA ASP A 53 21.91 -20.57 29.97
C ASP A 53 22.16 -21.25 28.61
N ARG A 54 23.11 -20.69 27.88
CA ARG A 54 23.68 -21.30 26.64
C ARG A 54 22.65 -21.56 25.51
N THR A 55 21.53 -20.85 25.49
CA THR A 55 20.56 -20.94 24.41
C THR A 55 20.18 -19.56 23.91
N ASN A 56 19.82 -19.48 22.63
CA ASN A 56 19.16 -18.33 22.01
C ASN A 56 17.66 -18.60 21.74
N ARG A 57 17.14 -19.73 22.25
CA ARG A 57 15.76 -20.16 22.05
C ARG A 57 14.94 -19.87 23.32
N THR A 58 13.69 -19.49 23.09
CA THR A 58 12.69 -19.44 24.15
C THR A 58 11.98 -20.79 24.20
N LEU A 59 12.02 -21.50 25.33
CA LEU A 59 11.29 -22.75 25.47
C LEU A 59 9.95 -22.46 26.14
N ILE A 60 8.86 -23.03 25.62
CA ILE A 60 7.50 -22.82 26.09
C ILE A 60 6.80 -24.16 26.31
N ARG A 61 6.06 -24.27 27.42
CA ARG A 61 5.19 -25.43 27.70
C ARG A 61 4.14 -25.55 26.57
N PRO A 62 3.89 -26.77 26.03
CA PRO A 62 2.92 -26.99 24.93
C PRO A 62 1.53 -26.44 25.23
N SER A 63 1.03 -26.60 26.48
CA SER A 63 -0.29 -26.08 26.87
C SER A 63 -0.38 -24.55 26.80
N ILE A 64 0.69 -23.82 27.18
CA ILE A 64 0.77 -22.37 27.07
C ILE A 64 0.81 -21.94 25.61
N ALA A 65 1.65 -22.61 24.79
CA ALA A 65 1.71 -22.34 23.36
C ALA A 65 0.35 -22.58 22.66
N GLN A 66 -0.37 -23.64 23.04
CA GLN A 66 -1.69 -23.97 22.54
C GLN A 66 -2.73 -22.93 22.96
N SER A 67 -2.79 -22.52 24.24
CA SER A 67 -3.70 -21.50 24.73
C SER A 67 -3.51 -20.14 24.03
N LEU A 68 -2.27 -19.82 23.64
CA LEU A 68 -1.93 -18.61 22.89
C LEU A 68 -2.12 -18.78 21.37
N HIS A 69 -2.36 -20.00 20.89
CA HIS A 69 -2.24 -20.35 19.45
C HIS A 69 -0.90 -19.88 18.86
N LEU A 70 0.16 -19.91 19.66
CA LEU A 70 1.49 -19.41 19.29
C LEU A 70 2.21 -20.44 18.40
N PRO A 71 2.62 -20.09 17.18
CA PRO A 71 3.38 -21.00 16.33
C PRO A 71 4.79 -21.21 16.91
N THR A 72 5.19 -22.47 17.04
CA THR A 72 6.51 -22.90 17.51
C THR A 72 7.41 -23.34 16.35
N GLY A 73 8.74 -23.39 16.58
CA GLY A 73 9.72 -23.79 15.57
C GLY A 73 10.04 -22.71 14.53
N ILE A 74 9.57 -21.48 14.72
CA ILE A 74 9.83 -20.38 13.80
C ILE A 74 10.50 -19.19 14.50
N PRO A 75 11.26 -18.35 13.76
CA PRO A 75 11.79 -17.11 14.31
C PRO A 75 10.67 -16.12 14.65
N LEU A 76 10.72 -15.53 15.84
CA LEU A 76 9.87 -14.45 16.30
C LEU A 76 10.70 -13.35 16.95
N LEU A 77 10.13 -12.17 17.05
CA LEU A 77 10.65 -11.15 17.95
C LEU A 77 9.90 -11.26 19.28
N ALA A 78 10.60 -11.05 20.38
CA ALA A 78 10.05 -10.97 21.72
C ALA A 78 10.32 -9.56 22.28
N ARG A 79 9.30 -8.94 22.87
CA ARG A 79 9.36 -7.60 23.47
C ARG A 79 8.81 -7.67 24.89
N TYR A 80 9.61 -7.23 25.85
CA TYR A 80 9.18 -7.08 27.23
C TYR A 80 8.65 -5.66 27.48
N GLN A 81 7.50 -5.56 28.14
CA GLN A 81 6.84 -4.34 28.58
C GLN A 81 6.85 -4.31 30.12
N ALA A 82 7.81 -3.60 30.69
CA ALA A 82 8.04 -3.58 32.13
C ALA A 82 6.80 -3.09 32.92
N ASN A 83 6.14 -2.01 32.45
CA ASN A 83 4.96 -1.43 33.11
C ASN A 83 3.77 -2.39 33.19
N GLN A 84 3.70 -3.39 32.31
CA GLN A 84 2.62 -4.38 32.27
C GLN A 84 3.08 -5.77 32.67
N GLN A 85 4.35 -5.94 33.02
CA GLN A 85 4.98 -7.23 33.25
C GLN A 85 4.61 -8.25 32.18
N SER A 86 4.65 -7.83 30.90
CA SER A 86 4.20 -8.64 29.78
C SER A 86 5.31 -8.88 28.77
N LEU A 87 5.35 -10.11 28.24
CA LEU A 87 6.22 -10.56 27.16
C LEU A 87 5.36 -10.78 25.92
N VAL A 88 5.56 -9.96 24.91
CA VAL A 88 4.80 -9.97 23.66
C VAL A 88 5.63 -10.59 22.55
N PHE A 89 5.09 -11.63 21.90
CA PHE A 89 5.66 -12.22 20.69
C PHE A 89 5.03 -11.61 19.43
N GLY A 90 5.84 -11.40 18.39
CA GLY A 90 5.39 -10.84 17.11
C GLY A 90 6.55 -10.38 16.23
N PRO A 91 6.30 -9.50 15.22
CA PRO A 91 4.99 -8.98 14.83
C PRO A 91 4.10 -10.06 14.19
N TYR A 92 2.83 -10.05 14.51
CA TYR A 92 1.84 -10.89 13.89
C TYR A 92 0.88 -10.03 13.06
N VAL A 93 0.96 -10.16 11.74
CA VAL A 93 0.28 -9.33 10.76
C VAL A 93 -0.83 -10.12 10.08
N GLY A 94 -2.05 -9.66 10.24
CA GLY A 94 -3.20 -10.11 9.46
C GLY A 94 -3.23 -9.46 8.09
N VAL A 95 -3.60 -10.21 7.05
CA VAL A 95 -3.87 -9.66 5.72
C VAL A 95 -5.30 -9.99 5.34
N LEU A 96 -6.14 -8.96 5.28
CA LEU A 96 -7.54 -9.10 4.90
C LEU A 96 -7.64 -9.20 3.38
N VAL A 97 -8.11 -10.34 2.87
CA VAL A 97 -8.26 -10.63 1.44
C VAL A 97 -9.72 -10.85 1.06
N SER A 98 -10.07 -10.64 -0.21
CA SER A 98 -11.44 -10.88 -0.70
C SER A 98 -11.78 -12.36 -0.78
N THR A 99 -10.85 -13.17 -1.27
CA THR A 99 -11.00 -14.61 -1.48
C THR A 99 -9.66 -15.32 -1.42
N TYR A 100 -9.69 -16.60 -1.09
CA TYR A 100 -8.62 -17.55 -1.32
C TYR A 100 -9.21 -18.94 -1.56
N ASN A 101 -8.45 -19.83 -2.19
CA ASN A 101 -8.84 -21.22 -2.36
C ASN A 101 -7.88 -22.15 -1.61
N ALA A 102 -8.33 -22.69 -0.48
CA ALA A 102 -7.51 -23.56 0.37
C ALA A 102 -7.22 -24.95 -0.25
N GLN A 103 -7.98 -25.35 -1.27
CA GLN A 103 -7.77 -26.61 -2.01
C GLN A 103 -6.51 -26.54 -2.90
N PHE A 104 -6.03 -25.35 -3.23
CA PHE A 104 -4.79 -25.14 -3.97
C PHE A 104 -3.70 -24.53 -3.07
N PRO A 105 -3.10 -25.32 -2.16
CA PRO A 105 -2.20 -24.78 -1.13
C PRO A 105 -0.90 -24.15 -1.69
N GLN A 106 -0.55 -24.45 -2.93
CA GLN A 106 0.60 -23.83 -3.61
C GLN A 106 0.24 -22.49 -4.25
N SER A 107 -1.03 -22.27 -4.63
CA SER A 107 -1.51 -21.06 -5.31
C SER A 107 -2.89 -20.56 -4.83
N PRO A 108 -3.11 -20.37 -3.52
CA PRO A 108 -4.44 -20.09 -2.99
C PRO A 108 -4.99 -18.70 -3.36
N PHE A 109 -4.14 -17.78 -3.77
CA PHE A 109 -4.50 -16.40 -4.11
C PHE A 109 -4.45 -16.12 -5.63
N GLY A 110 -4.38 -17.17 -6.46
CA GLY A 110 -4.26 -17.05 -7.91
C GLY A 110 -3.05 -16.19 -8.31
N PRO A 111 -3.21 -15.19 -9.21
CA PRO A 111 -2.11 -14.32 -9.68
C PRO A 111 -1.41 -13.51 -8.58
N LEU A 112 -2.02 -13.37 -7.41
CA LEU A 112 -1.42 -12.68 -6.26
C LEU A 112 -0.56 -13.60 -5.37
N THR A 113 -0.56 -14.91 -5.61
CA THR A 113 0.20 -15.87 -4.79
C THR A 113 1.69 -15.53 -4.72
N PRO A 114 2.39 -15.16 -5.81
CA PRO A 114 3.81 -14.78 -5.73
C PRO A 114 4.07 -13.59 -4.79
N PHE A 115 3.15 -12.60 -4.79
CA PHE A 115 3.23 -11.47 -3.86
C PHE A 115 3.08 -11.92 -2.40
N PHE A 116 2.08 -12.74 -2.10
CA PHE A 116 1.86 -13.22 -0.73
C PHE A 116 2.96 -14.17 -0.26
N ASN A 117 3.54 -14.98 -1.16
CA ASN A 117 4.71 -15.81 -0.85
C ASN A 117 5.89 -14.95 -0.40
N GLU A 118 6.20 -13.90 -1.15
CA GLU A 118 7.27 -12.97 -0.80
C GLU A 118 7.01 -12.26 0.54
N VAL A 119 5.78 -11.79 0.76
CA VAL A 119 5.37 -11.17 2.04
C VAL A 119 5.61 -12.13 3.21
N ALA A 120 5.15 -13.39 3.08
CA ALA A 120 5.30 -14.39 4.14
C ALA A 120 6.77 -14.75 4.41
N ASP A 121 7.57 -14.93 3.36
CA ASP A 121 8.99 -15.29 3.49
C ASP A 121 9.81 -14.17 4.13
N ILE A 122 9.57 -12.91 3.71
CA ILE A 122 10.28 -11.77 4.30
C ILE A 122 9.82 -11.54 5.74
N CYS A 123 8.53 -11.66 6.03
CA CYS A 123 8.01 -11.53 7.39
C CYS A 123 8.65 -12.56 8.32
N ARG A 124 8.69 -13.84 7.92
CA ARG A 124 9.34 -14.93 8.68
C ARG A 124 10.84 -14.68 8.87
N LYS A 125 11.57 -14.29 7.83
CA LYS A 125 13.00 -13.95 7.93
C LYS A 125 13.26 -12.78 8.89
N ARG A 126 12.27 -11.93 9.11
CA ARG A 126 12.33 -10.80 10.04
C ARG A 126 11.78 -11.09 11.42
N GLY A 127 11.41 -12.34 11.70
CA GLY A 127 10.89 -12.78 12.99
C GLY A 127 9.42 -12.43 13.22
N GLY A 128 8.59 -12.54 12.20
CA GLY A 128 7.16 -12.29 12.28
C GLY A 128 6.29 -13.37 11.65
N VAL A 129 4.98 -13.24 11.84
CA VAL A 129 3.94 -14.15 11.33
C VAL A 129 2.99 -13.39 10.41
N ILE A 130 2.60 -14.01 9.31
CA ILE A 130 1.53 -13.55 8.40
C ILE A 130 0.38 -14.55 8.45
N CYS A 131 -0.86 -14.02 8.55
CA CYS A 131 -2.08 -14.77 8.34
C CYS A 131 -2.97 -14.05 7.34
N ALA A 132 -3.29 -14.68 6.22
CA ALA A 132 -4.25 -14.16 5.25
C ALA A 132 -5.65 -14.75 5.53
N PHE A 133 -6.67 -13.89 5.61
CA PHE A 133 -8.02 -14.29 6.00
C PHE A 133 -9.09 -13.38 5.35
N ARG A 134 -10.34 -13.84 5.35
CA ARG A 134 -11.53 -13.10 4.87
C ARG A 134 -12.33 -12.58 6.07
N LEU A 135 -13.25 -11.67 5.85
CA LEU A 135 -14.12 -11.13 6.91
C LEU A 135 -14.83 -12.22 7.72
N GLN A 136 -15.37 -13.23 7.03
CA GLN A 136 -16.10 -14.33 7.67
C GLN A 136 -15.21 -15.34 8.40
N ASP A 137 -13.91 -15.26 8.27
CA ASP A 137 -12.96 -16.17 8.94
C ASP A 137 -12.62 -15.72 10.38
N VAL A 138 -13.14 -14.56 10.80
CA VAL A 138 -12.91 -13.97 12.12
C VAL A 138 -14.05 -14.33 13.06
N ASN A 139 -13.74 -14.94 14.21
CA ASN A 139 -14.62 -15.08 15.34
C ASN A 139 -14.18 -14.09 16.43
N TRP A 140 -14.89 -12.98 16.52
CA TRP A 140 -14.58 -11.89 17.46
C TRP A 140 -14.79 -12.29 18.92
N ASP A 141 -15.84 -13.07 19.20
CA ASP A 141 -16.19 -13.46 20.57
C ASP A 141 -15.16 -14.44 21.15
N ALA A 142 -14.71 -15.39 20.33
CA ALA A 142 -13.62 -16.29 20.68
C ALA A 142 -12.23 -15.63 20.59
N GLY A 143 -12.11 -14.45 19.97
CA GLY A 143 -10.84 -13.74 19.77
C GLY A 143 -9.87 -14.49 18.85
N ILE A 144 -10.38 -15.17 17.81
CA ILE A 144 -9.59 -16.00 16.89
C ILE A 144 -9.90 -15.72 15.41
N VAL A 145 -8.96 -16.07 14.56
CA VAL A 145 -9.09 -16.04 13.11
C VAL A 145 -8.67 -17.38 12.50
N ARG A 146 -9.48 -17.90 11.58
CA ARG A 146 -9.16 -19.09 10.79
C ARG A 146 -8.63 -18.63 9.42
N GLY A 147 -7.31 -18.63 9.25
CA GLY A 147 -6.69 -18.10 8.04
C GLY A 147 -5.55 -18.95 7.51
N LEU A 148 -4.99 -18.52 6.38
CA LEU A 148 -3.88 -19.18 5.72
C LEU A 148 -2.55 -18.62 6.21
N THR A 149 -1.65 -19.51 6.65
CA THR A 149 -0.24 -19.21 6.96
C THR A 149 0.66 -20.02 6.05
N ARG A 150 1.83 -19.50 5.70
CA ARG A 150 2.78 -20.23 4.85
C ARG A 150 3.73 -21.07 5.69
N VAL A 151 3.76 -22.39 5.41
CA VAL A 151 4.63 -23.36 6.05
C VAL A 151 5.45 -24.06 4.97
N GLY A 152 6.75 -23.84 4.97
CA GLY A 152 7.60 -24.26 3.84
C GLY A 152 7.18 -23.55 2.55
N SER A 153 6.86 -24.32 1.52
CA SER A 153 6.41 -23.82 0.21
C SER A 153 4.89 -23.71 0.04
N VAL A 154 4.10 -24.20 1.02
CA VAL A 154 2.64 -24.29 0.92
C VAL A 154 1.92 -23.43 1.95
N TRP A 155 0.70 -23.03 1.61
CA TRP A 155 -0.23 -22.34 2.50
C TRP A 155 -1.12 -23.35 3.20
N ARG A 156 -1.22 -23.27 4.53
CA ARG A 156 -2.05 -24.14 5.34
C ARG A 156 -3.01 -23.34 6.19
N GLN A 157 -4.24 -23.80 6.31
CA GLN A 157 -5.23 -23.19 7.19
C GLN A 157 -4.86 -23.47 8.66
N ARG A 158 -4.91 -22.44 9.49
CA ARG A 158 -4.66 -22.51 10.92
C ARG A 158 -5.63 -21.61 11.67
N VAL A 159 -5.89 -21.96 12.91
CA VAL A 159 -6.57 -21.10 13.88
C VAL A 159 -5.50 -20.35 14.66
N LEU A 160 -5.60 -19.03 14.67
CA LEU A 160 -4.67 -18.11 15.33
C LEU A 160 -5.48 -17.09 16.14
N PRO A 161 -4.91 -16.38 17.10
CA PRO A 161 -5.59 -15.25 17.75
C PRO A 161 -5.85 -14.12 16.75
N LEU A 162 -6.60 -13.09 17.15
CA LEU A 162 -6.69 -11.87 16.35
C LEU A 162 -5.29 -11.24 16.20
N PRO A 163 -4.95 -10.73 15.02
CA PRO A 163 -3.61 -10.22 14.74
C PRO A 163 -3.32 -8.90 15.47
N GLN A 164 -2.04 -8.55 15.58
CA GLN A 164 -1.58 -7.30 16.19
C GLN A 164 -1.76 -6.08 15.28
N CYS A 165 -1.87 -6.29 13.98
CA CYS A 165 -2.29 -5.28 13.01
C CYS A 165 -2.86 -5.95 11.77
N ILE A 166 -3.63 -5.23 10.98
CA ILE A 166 -4.28 -5.78 9.78
C ILE A 166 -4.01 -4.89 8.57
N TYR A 167 -3.47 -5.50 7.52
CA TYR A 167 -3.27 -4.93 6.21
C TYR A 167 -4.47 -5.23 5.31
N ASN A 168 -5.21 -4.21 4.89
CA ASN A 168 -6.39 -4.38 4.03
C ASN A 168 -5.99 -4.54 2.56
N ARG A 169 -6.30 -5.71 2.00
CA ARG A 169 -6.12 -6.05 0.58
C ARG A 169 -7.42 -6.49 -0.10
N LEU A 170 -8.57 -6.07 0.42
CA LEU A 170 -9.84 -6.24 -0.29
C LEU A 170 -9.74 -5.57 -1.67
N VAL A 171 -10.29 -6.22 -2.69
CA VAL A 171 -10.30 -5.70 -4.07
C VAL A 171 -11.68 -5.17 -4.49
N SER A 172 -12.73 -5.39 -3.69
CA SER A 172 -14.09 -4.98 -3.98
C SER A 172 -14.47 -3.68 -3.26
N ARG A 173 -14.67 -2.61 -4.03
CA ARG A 173 -15.18 -1.33 -3.52
C ARG A 173 -16.58 -1.47 -2.91
N GLN A 174 -17.42 -2.36 -3.43
CA GLN A 174 -18.77 -2.60 -2.91
C GLN A 174 -18.71 -3.23 -1.51
N ARG A 175 -17.83 -4.23 -1.31
CA ARG A 175 -17.64 -4.83 0.02
C ARG A 175 -17.11 -3.84 1.04
N GLU A 176 -16.20 -2.95 0.66
CA GLU A 176 -15.67 -1.93 1.57
C GLU A 176 -16.71 -0.89 2.01
N ARG A 177 -17.76 -0.69 1.22
CA ARG A 177 -18.86 0.23 1.54
C ARG A 177 -20.04 -0.46 2.24
N SER A 178 -19.94 -1.75 2.49
CA SER A 178 -20.99 -2.50 3.18
C SER A 178 -21.03 -2.17 4.66
N GLU A 179 -22.21 -2.22 5.26
CA GLU A 179 -22.40 -2.09 6.71
C GLU A 179 -21.58 -3.14 7.48
N GLN A 180 -21.48 -4.36 6.94
CA GLN A 180 -20.61 -5.41 7.49
C GLN A 180 -19.17 -4.94 7.65
N MET A 181 -18.63 -4.23 6.66
CA MET A 181 -17.26 -3.72 6.73
C MET A 181 -17.13 -2.56 7.70
N THR A 182 -18.11 -1.67 7.78
CA THR A 182 -18.14 -0.58 8.76
C THR A 182 -18.11 -1.12 10.18
N ASN A 183 -18.99 -2.09 10.49
CA ASN A 183 -19.04 -2.76 11.78
C ASN A 183 -17.74 -3.51 12.08
N TRP A 184 -17.14 -4.11 11.06
CA TRP A 184 -15.87 -4.83 11.21
C TRP A 184 -14.70 -3.88 11.53
N VAL A 185 -14.63 -2.72 10.88
CA VAL A 185 -13.62 -1.69 11.18
C VAL A 185 -13.81 -1.15 12.60
N GLN A 186 -15.07 -0.95 13.04
CA GLN A 186 -15.34 -0.51 14.41
C GLN A 186 -14.84 -1.54 15.43
N ARG A 187 -15.10 -2.83 15.22
CA ARG A 187 -14.57 -3.91 16.09
C ARG A 187 -13.04 -3.93 16.13
N CYS A 188 -12.34 -3.62 15.03
CA CYS A 188 -10.89 -3.45 15.04
C CYS A 188 -10.46 -2.30 15.97
N LYS A 189 -11.17 -1.17 15.92
CA LYS A 189 -10.89 -0.01 16.77
C LYS A 189 -11.12 -0.34 18.23
N ASP A 190 -12.25 -0.98 18.58
CA ASP A 190 -12.61 -1.38 19.92
C ASP A 190 -11.59 -2.38 20.52
N ALA A 191 -11.05 -3.25 19.67
CA ALA A 191 -10.01 -4.21 20.04
C ALA A 191 -8.58 -3.60 20.01
N ASN A 192 -8.42 -2.31 19.70
CA ASN A 192 -7.13 -1.65 19.53
C ASN A 192 -6.21 -2.34 18.51
N ILE A 193 -6.78 -2.91 17.44
CA ILE A 193 -6.05 -3.54 16.34
C ILE A 193 -5.87 -2.52 15.21
N PRO A 194 -4.66 -2.00 14.96
CA PRO A 194 -4.40 -1.11 13.84
C PRO A 194 -4.82 -1.76 12.51
N PHE A 195 -5.74 -1.11 11.80
CA PHE A 195 -6.22 -1.50 10.49
C PHE A 195 -5.81 -0.44 9.48
N PHE A 196 -5.02 -0.78 8.46
CA PHE A 196 -4.50 0.22 7.52
C PHE A 196 -4.83 -0.10 6.06
N ASN A 197 -4.81 0.95 5.23
CA ASN A 197 -5.40 1.04 3.90
C ASN A 197 -6.91 0.75 3.95
N GLU A 198 -7.60 1.47 4.85
CA GLU A 198 -8.97 1.19 5.24
C GLU A 198 -9.93 1.14 4.07
N GLN A 199 -9.79 2.03 3.08
CA GLN A 199 -10.73 2.10 1.97
C GLN A 199 -10.09 2.49 0.63
N PHE A 200 -10.80 2.16 -0.45
CA PHE A 200 -10.50 2.70 -1.77
C PHE A 200 -10.85 4.18 -1.85
N LEU A 201 -9.92 4.98 -2.29
CA LEU A 201 -10.18 6.35 -2.66
C LEU A 201 -10.77 6.41 -4.07
N ASN A 202 -11.74 7.30 -4.29
CA ASN A 202 -12.21 7.68 -5.62
C ASN A 202 -11.64 9.04 -5.99
N LYS A 203 -11.75 9.39 -7.28
CA LYS A 203 -11.19 10.64 -7.81
C LYS A 203 -11.76 11.89 -7.17
N TRP A 204 -13.06 11.87 -6.86
CA TRP A 204 -13.72 12.99 -6.21
C TRP A 204 -13.25 13.16 -4.77
N HIS A 205 -13.19 12.08 -3.99
CA HIS A 205 -12.71 12.13 -2.60
C HIS A 205 -11.30 12.70 -2.50
N VAL A 206 -10.39 12.28 -3.42
CA VAL A 206 -9.03 12.81 -3.47
C VAL A 206 -9.02 14.29 -3.81
N HIS A 207 -9.80 14.70 -4.83
CA HIS A 207 -9.87 16.10 -5.24
C HIS A 207 -10.45 16.97 -4.13
N SER A 208 -11.62 16.62 -3.59
CA SER A 208 -12.29 17.38 -2.52
C SER A 208 -11.45 17.48 -1.23
N ALA A 209 -10.67 16.47 -0.94
CA ALA A 209 -9.76 16.49 0.22
C ALA A 209 -8.59 17.47 0.04
N LEU A 210 -8.13 17.65 -1.20
CA LEU A 210 -6.97 18.47 -1.51
C LEU A 210 -7.34 19.89 -1.98
N GLU A 211 -8.54 20.14 -2.52
CA GLU A 211 -8.92 21.43 -3.10
C GLU A 211 -8.91 22.57 -2.07
N ASN A 212 -9.16 22.25 -0.79
CA ASN A 212 -9.10 23.21 0.32
C ASN A 212 -7.70 23.34 0.95
N GLN A 213 -6.71 22.63 0.41
CA GLN A 213 -5.32 22.67 0.85
C GLN A 213 -4.53 23.60 -0.07
N GLU A 214 -4.24 24.83 0.36
CA GLU A 214 -3.47 25.82 -0.41
C GLU A 214 -2.19 25.22 -0.99
N ALA A 215 -1.50 24.43 -0.19
CA ALA A 215 -0.27 23.74 -0.60
C ALA A 215 -0.45 22.71 -1.72
N ALA A 216 -1.67 22.22 -1.99
CA ALA A 216 -1.97 21.29 -3.07
C ALA A 216 -2.53 21.96 -4.32
N ALA A 217 -3.07 23.18 -4.19
CA ALA A 217 -3.84 23.88 -5.23
C ALA A 217 -3.12 23.92 -6.59
N ASP A 218 -1.83 24.26 -6.59
CA ASP A 218 -1.02 24.33 -7.80
C ASP A 218 -0.85 22.99 -8.53
N HIS A 219 -1.09 21.88 -7.86
CA HIS A 219 -0.94 20.55 -8.45
C HIS A 219 -2.27 19.92 -8.88
N LEU A 220 -3.40 20.59 -8.63
CA LEU A 220 -4.73 20.05 -8.93
C LEU A 220 -5.29 20.62 -10.24
N PRO A 221 -5.63 19.76 -11.22
CA PRO A 221 -6.41 20.22 -12.37
C PRO A 221 -7.83 20.59 -11.92
N SER A 222 -8.42 21.61 -12.53
CA SER A 222 -9.83 21.97 -12.30
C SER A 222 -10.72 20.75 -12.51
N MET A 223 -11.64 20.50 -11.57
CA MET A 223 -12.52 19.33 -11.62
C MET A 223 -13.89 19.67 -11.01
N VAL A 224 -14.96 19.25 -11.67
CA VAL A 224 -16.32 19.37 -11.16
C VAL A 224 -17.09 18.06 -11.33
N ARG A 225 -18.15 17.85 -10.56
CA ARG A 225 -19.09 16.76 -10.80
C ARG A 225 -19.93 17.09 -12.03
N TYR A 226 -20.13 16.13 -12.92
CA TYR A 226 -21.03 16.29 -14.05
C TYR A 226 -22.48 16.05 -13.61
N GLN A 227 -23.28 17.09 -13.55
CA GLN A 227 -24.68 17.08 -13.16
C GLN A 227 -25.60 17.72 -14.21
N SER A 228 -25.09 18.74 -14.93
CA SER A 228 -25.89 19.59 -15.81
C SER A 228 -25.17 19.99 -17.10
N LEU A 229 -25.89 20.63 -18.01
CA LEU A 229 -25.34 21.31 -19.17
C LEU A 229 -24.38 22.44 -18.76
N ASP A 230 -24.69 23.16 -17.68
CA ASP A 230 -23.88 24.30 -17.23
C ASP A 230 -22.48 23.86 -16.79
N ASP A 231 -22.35 22.68 -16.19
CA ASP A 231 -21.03 22.15 -15.84
C ASP A 231 -20.17 21.95 -17.10
N VAL A 232 -20.76 21.41 -18.17
CA VAL A 232 -20.05 21.21 -19.46
C VAL A 232 -19.71 22.55 -20.09
N LYS A 233 -20.67 23.52 -20.07
CA LYS A 233 -20.49 24.87 -20.60
C LYS A 233 -19.37 25.62 -19.88
N ASN A 234 -19.40 25.65 -18.57
CA ASN A 234 -18.40 26.33 -17.74
C ASN A 234 -17.01 25.74 -17.93
N MET A 235 -16.91 24.41 -17.86
CA MET A 235 -15.63 23.72 -18.06
C MET A 235 -15.05 23.91 -19.46
N LEU A 236 -15.85 23.85 -20.54
CA LEU A 236 -15.39 24.09 -21.93
C LEU A 236 -15.16 25.57 -22.24
N SER A 237 -15.75 26.49 -21.48
CA SER A 237 -15.44 27.92 -21.57
C SER A 237 -14.07 28.24 -20.97
N ALA A 238 -13.75 27.65 -19.81
CA ALA A 238 -12.48 27.83 -19.12
C ALA A 238 -11.34 27.04 -19.77
N HIS A 239 -11.63 25.85 -20.31
CA HIS A 239 -10.63 24.92 -20.82
C HIS A 239 -11.00 24.41 -22.20
N ARG A 240 -10.11 24.58 -23.20
CA ARG A 240 -10.32 24.11 -24.58
C ARG A 240 -10.53 22.59 -24.67
N VAL A 241 -9.98 21.83 -23.73
CA VAL A 241 -10.12 20.36 -23.63
C VAL A 241 -10.58 20.00 -22.22
N VAL A 242 -11.56 19.11 -22.12
CA VAL A 242 -12.10 18.58 -20.87
C VAL A 242 -12.22 17.06 -20.98
N TYR A 243 -11.89 16.34 -19.92
CA TYR A 243 -12.08 14.89 -19.83
C TYR A 243 -13.27 14.57 -18.92
N ALA A 244 -14.28 13.92 -19.44
CA ALA A 244 -15.33 13.29 -18.65
C ALA A 244 -14.85 11.88 -18.23
N LYS A 245 -14.74 11.66 -16.92
CA LYS A 245 -14.20 10.44 -16.31
C LYS A 245 -15.19 9.84 -15.32
N PRO A 246 -15.43 8.50 -15.32
CA PRO A 246 -16.24 7.89 -14.25
C PRO A 246 -15.60 8.14 -12.88
N ALA A 247 -16.37 8.60 -11.90
CA ALA A 247 -15.87 8.89 -10.55
C ALA A 247 -15.22 7.66 -9.89
N ASN A 248 -15.79 6.46 -10.11
CA ASN A 248 -15.31 5.18 -9.60
C ASN A 248 -14.56 4.35 -10.65
N GLY A 249 -14.22 4.92 -11.81
CA GLY A 249 -13.52 4.22 -12.89
C GLY A 249 -12.06 3.97 -12.59
N SER A 250 -11.53 2.90 -13.16
CA SER A 250 -10.10 2.55 -13.12
C SER A 250 -9.61 2.16 -14.52
N MET A 251 -8.30 2.09 -14.71
CA MET A 251 -7.65 1.64 -15.94
C MET A 251 -8.07 2.41 -17.21
N GLY A 252 -8.42 3.69 -17.09
CA GLY A 252 -8.81 4.53 -18.23
C GLY A 252 -10.13 4.13 -18.92
N ARG A 253 -10.93 3.23 -18.32
CA ARG A 253 -12.23 2.80 -18.88
C ARG A 253 -13.26 3.92 -18.74
N GLY A 254 -14.03 4.14 -19.83
CA GLY A 254 -15.12 5.11 -19.82
C GLY A 254 -14.68 6.58 -19.88
N ILE A 255 -13.40 6.87 -20.14
CA ILE A 255 -12.92 8.24 -20.34
C ILE A 255 -13.43 8.76 -21.70
N ILE A 256 -13.95 9.98 -21.70
CA ILE A 256 -14.43 10.69 -22.88
C ILE A 256 -13.70 12.03 -22.93
N ARG A 257 -13.06 12.36 -24.05
CA ARG A 257 -12.46 13.67 -24.27
C ARG A 257 -13.46 14.59 -25.00
N LEU A 258 -13.71 15.74 -24.41
CA LEU A 258 -14.48 16.84 -24.96
C LEU A 258 -13.51 17.94 -25.40
N ARG A 259 -13.76 18.56 -26.57
CA ARG A 259 -12.91 19.63 -27.08
C ARG A 259 -13.78 20.71 -27.73
N ARG A 260 -13.54 21.98 -27.39
CA ARG A 260 -14.06 23.14 -28.11
C ARG A 260 -13.16 23.40 -29.32
N THR A 261 -13.76 23.55 -30.49
CA THR A 261 -13.10 23.89 -31.77
C THR A 261 -13.72 25.16 -32.31
N ASP A 262 -13.13 25.74 -33.35
CA ASP A 262 -13.63 26.94 -34.00
C ASP A 262 -14.98 26.69 -34.74
N GLN A 263 -15.28 25.40 -35.02
CA GLN A 263 -16.50 24.97 -35.73
C GLN A 263 -17.52 24.30 -34.79
N GLY A 264 -17.37 24.44 -33.47
CA GLY A 264 -18.24 23.81 -32.46
C GLY A 264 -17.52 22.90 -31.50
N TYR A 265 -17.98 21.67 -31.33
CA TYR A 265 -17.51 20.78 -30.26
C TYR A 265 -17.20 19.39 -30.79
N GLN A 266 -16.20 18.73 -30.21
CA GLN A 266 -15.82 17.36 -30.51
C GLN A 266 -15.88 16.50 -29.28
N LEU A 267 -16.32 15.26 -29.44
CA LEU A 267 -16.26 14.20 -28.44
C LEU A 267 -15.45 13.04 -29.00
N ALA A 268 -14.42 12.59 -28.27
CA ALA A 268 -13.59 11.45 -28.65
C ALA A 268 -13.51 10.41 -27.54
N LYS A 269 -13.55 9.13 -27.90
CA LYS A 269 -13.36 8.00 -26.99
C LYS A 269 -12.06 7.26 -27.29
N PRO A 270 -11.44 6.58 -26.30
CA PRO A 270 -10.38 5.61 -26.56
C PRO A 270 -10.87 4.55 -27.56
N GLY A 271 -10.09 4.32 -28.63
CA GLY A 271 -10.49 3.40 -29.71
C GLY A 271 -10.94 4.09 -31.00
N GLY A 272 -10.88 5.44 -31.08
CA GLY A 272 -10.98 6.17 -32.32
C GLY A 272 -12.35 6.77 -32.67
N LEU A 273 -13.41 6.48 -31.91
CA LEU A 273 -14.71 7.12 -32.17
C LEU A 273 -14.62 8.62 -31.86
N THR A 274 -14.77 9.47 -32.91
CA THR A 274 -14.87 10.92 -32.78
C THR A 274 -16.18 11.37 -33.38
N LYS A 275 -16.93 12.24 -32.65
CA LYS A 275 -18.14 12.89 -33.13
C LYS A 275 -18.01 14.40 -32.97
N THR A 276 -18.60 15.14 -33.92
CA THR A 276 -18.66 16.59 -33.92
C THR A 276 -20.09 17.07 -33.67
N PHE A 277 -20.22 18.22 -33.03
CA PHE A 277 -21.50 18.85 -32.67
C PHE A 277 -21.38 20.35 -32.94
N SER A 278 -22.41 20.93 -33.58
CA SER A 278 -22.51 22.37 -33.83
C SER A 278 -22.88 23.15 -32.56
N SER A 279 -23.55 22.48 -31.61
CA SER A 279 -24.00 23.09 -30.35
C SER A 279 -23.56 22.32 -29.13
N ILE A 280 -23.42 23.04 -27.99
CA ILE A 280 -23.09 22.43 -26.70
C ILE A 280 -24.22 21.59 -26.15
N GLN A 281 -25.47 21.95 -26.48
CA GLN A 281 -26.67 21.18 -26.14
C GLN A 281 -26.62 19.78 -26.77
N GLY A 282 -26.29 19.70 -28.05
CA GLY A 282 -26.14 18.44 -28.77
C GLY A 282 -25.00 17.57 -28.20
N LEU A 283 -23.87 18.21 -27.87
CA LEU A 283 -22.76 17.53 -27.18
C LEU A 283 -23.22 16.95 -25.83
N ASN A 284 -23.89 17.78 -24.99
CA ASN A 284 -24.35 17.38 -23.67
C ASN A 284 -25.39 16.27 -23.71
N GLN A 285 -26.36 16.35 -24.62
CA GLN A 285 -27.36 15.30 -24.82
C GLN A 285 -26.71 13.97 -25.17
N TYR A 286 -25.69 14.00 -26.03
CA TYR A 286 -24.94 12.78 -26.37
C TYR A 286 -24.11 12.29 -25.18
N LEU A 287 -23.43 13.18 -24.45
CA LEU A 287 -22.64 12.83 -23.26
C LEU A 287 -23.52 12.17 -22.19
N SER A 288 -24.69 12.74 -21.90
CA SER A 288 -25.65 12.19 -20.93
C SER A 288 -26.06 10.76 -21.29
N LYS A 289 -26.36 10.49 -22.57
CA LYS A 289 -26.64 9.12 -23.04
C LYS A 289 -25.44 8.17 -22.86
N GLN A 290 -24.21 8.67 -22.98
CA GLN A 290 -23.00 7.85 -22.83
C GLN A 290 -22.66 7.52 -21.37
N THR A 291 -23.01 8.43 -20.47
CA THR A 291 -22.76 8.24 -19.01
C THR A 291 -23.80 7.35 -18.35
N LYS A 292 -24.99 7.20 -18.95
CA LYS A 292 -26.10 6.32 -18.48
C LYS A 292 -26.42 6.50 -16.98
N GLY A 293 -26.46 7.73 -16.49
CA GLY A 293 -26.73 8.04 -15.08
C GLY A 293 -25.63 7.64 -14.09
N LYS A 294 -24.50 7.13 -14.57
CA LYS A 294 -23.35 6.87 -13.70
C LYS A 294 -22.69 8.18 -13.28
N PRO A 295 -22.15 8.29 -12.05
CA PRO A 295 -21.46 9.49 -11.63
C PRO A 295 -20.18 9.70 -12.45
N TYR A 296 -20.10 10.85 -13.11
CA TYR A 296 -18.97 11.31 -13.88
C TYR A 296 -18.41 12.62 -13.33
N LEU A 297 -17.14 12.86 -13.60
CA LEU A 297 -16.40 14.07 -13.27
C LEU A 297 -15.94 14.71 -14.58
N LEU A 298 -16.02 16.03 -14.68
CA LEU A 298 -15.39 16.81 -15.74
C LEU A 298 -14.08 17.36 -15.19
N GLN A 299 -12.99 17.05 -15.86
CA GLN A 299 -11.64 17.47 -15.47
C GLN A 299 -10.97 18.23 -16.60
N GLN A 300 -10.26 19.29 -16.26
CA GLN A 300 -9.40 20.05 -17.17
C GLN A 300 -8.49 19.11 -17.96
N GLY A 301 -8.41 19.32 -19.27
CA GLY A 301 -7.46 18.67 -20.15
C GLY A 301 -6.09 19.34 -20.09
N LEU A 302 -5.11 18.61 -19.62
CA LEU A 302 -3.74 19.10 -19.48
C LEU A 302 -2.92 18.83 -20.74
N PRO A 303 -2.08 19.77 -21.21
CA PRO A 303 -1.15 19.56 -22.32
C PRO A 303 0.08 18.78 -21.84
N LEU A 304 -0.13 17.50 -21.50
CA LEU A 304 0.93 16.66 -20.96
C LEU A 304 1.99 16.32 -21.99
N ILE A 305 3.26 16.23 -21.52
CA ILE A 305 4.37 15.71 -22.32
C ILE A 305 4.14 14.24 -22.68
N GLY A 306 4.76 13.81 -23.77
CA GLY A 306 4.69 12.43 -24.21
C GLY A 306 5.94 12.00 -24.97
N ILE A 307 6.04 10.71 -25.26
CA ILE A 307 7.09 10.13 -26.10
C ILE A 307 6.43 9.63 -27.38
N GLN A 308 6.88 10.13 -28.55
CA GLN A 308 6.31 9.77 -29.85
C GLN A 308 4.78 9.91 -29.91
N ASN A 309 4.24 11.04 -29.45
CA ASN A 309 2.80 11.32 -29.34
C ASN A 309 2.02 10.35 -28.40
N ARG A 310 2.70 9.57 -27.58
CA ARG A 310 2.10 8.72 -26.56
C ARG A 310 2.12 9.44 -25.21
N PRO A 311 0.97 9.66 -24.55
CA PRO A 311 0.92 10.33 -23.26
C PRO A 311 1.72 9.56 -22.23
N THR A 312 2.47 10.30 -21.41
CA THR A 312 3.34 9.74 -20.37
C THR A 312 2.91 10.26 -19.02
N ASP A 313 2.77 9.36 -18.07
CA ASP A 313 2.58 9.69 -16.65
C ASP A 313 3.65 9.01 -15.77
N PHE A 314 3.75 9.48 -14.53
CA PHE A 314 4.71 8.98 -13.56
C PHE A 314 3.97 8.38 -12.37
N ARG A 315 4.04 7.06 -12.20
CA ARG A 315 3.54 6.35 -11.02
C ARG A 315 4.59 6.40 -9.91
N VAL A 316 4.27 7.08 -8.83
CA VAL A 316 5.09 7.13 -7.61
C VAL A 316 4.41 6.30 -6.53
N LEU A 317 5.10 5.29 -6.02
CA LEU A 317 4.66 4.54 -4.84
C LEU A 317 5.23 5.22 -3.60
N VAL A 318 4.35 5.74 -2.77
CA VAL A 318 4.67 6.36 -1.49
C VAL A 318 4.13 5.44 -0.39
N GLN A 319 4.95 5.12 0.60
CA GLN A 319 4.57 4.23 1.70
C GLN A 319 5.12 4.77 3.02
N LYS A 320 4.41 4.49 4.11
CA LYS A 320 4.92 4.74 5.46
C LYS A 320 6.07 3.78 5.78
N ASP A 321 7.06 4.28 6.45
CA ASP A 321 8.25 3.54 6.83
C ASP A 321 8.14 2.95 8.26
N ARG A 322 9.26 2.43 8.77
CA ARG A 322 9.41 1.89 10.13
C ARG A 322 9.19 2.88 11.28
N LYS A 323 9.03 4.17 10.98
CA LYS A 323 8.71 5.23 11.95
C LYS A 323 7.29 5.74 11.80
N GLY A 324 6.56 5.25 10.79
CA GLY A 324 5.25 5.76 10.41
C GLY A 324 5.32 7.01 9.54
N GLU A 325 6.49 7.39 9.03
CA GLU A 325 6.71 8.56 8.19
C GLU A 325 6.56 8.20 6.71
N TRP A 326 5.93 9.08 5.93
CA TRP A 326 5.80 8.91 4.48
C TRP A 326 7.15 9.00 3.77
N ALA A 327 7.39 8.07 2.87
CA ALA A 327 8.59 8.07 2.06
C ALA A 327 8.34 7.43 0.68
N VAL A 328 9.01 7.94 -0.35
CA VAL A 328 8.93 7.37 -1.70
C VAL A 328 9.63 6.02 -1.74
N THR A 329 8.91 4.99 -2.17
CA THR A 329 9.43 3.62 -2.31
C THR A 329 9.97 3.35 -3.71
N SER A 330 9.21 3.72 -4.75
CA SER A 330 9.59 3.54 -6.15
C SER A 330 8.88 4.54 -7.04
N MET A 331 9.41 4.76 -8.24
CA MET A 331 8.80 5.58 -9.27
C MET A 331 9.11 4.98 -10.64
N VAL A 332 8.11 4.95 -11.53
CA VAL A 332 8.22 4.52 -12.92
C VAL A 332 7.45 5.49 -13.81
N ALA A 333 7.94 5.72 -15.01
CA ALA A 333 7.19 6.38 -16.07
C ALA A 333 6.39 5.34 -16.84
N ARG A 334 5.13 5.64 -17.18
CA ARG A 334 4.23 4.79 -17.94
C ARG A 334 3.89 5.47 -19.25
N LEU A 335 4.06 4.76 -20.35
CA LEU A 335 3.72 5.22 -21.68
C LEU A 335 2.40 4.60 -22.12
N GLY A 336 1.45 5.42 -22.53
CA GLY A 336 0.19 4.94 -23.09
C GLY A 336 0.39 4.24 -24.44
N GLN A 337 -0.51 3.31 -24.77
CA GLN A 337 -0.54 2.68 -26.09
C GLN A 337 -1.23 3.58 -27.14
N ASN A 338 -2.13 4.46 -26.72
CA ASN A 338 -2.88 5.35 -27.58
C ASN A 338 -2.77 6.82 -27.10
N ARG A 339 -3.27 7.76 -27.93
CA ARG A 339 -3.16 9.22 -27.71
C ARG A 339 -4.04 9.77 -26.60
N ILE A 340 -4.80 8.96 -25.86
CA ILE A 340 -5.78 9.46 -24.88
C ILE A 340 -5.43 9.08 -23.44
N VAL A 341 -4.86 7.90 -23.20
CA VAL A 341 -4.56 7.40 -21.84
C VAL A 341 -3.20 6.70 -21.77
N SER A 342 -2.50 6.89 -20.65
CA SER A 342 -1.15 6.33 -20.38
C SER A 342 -1.17 4.96 -19.66
N ASN A 343 -2.32 4.29 -19.53
CA ASN A 343 -2.47 3.10 -18.72
C ASN A 343 -1.80 1.84 -19.31
N ILE A 344 -0.85 1.24 -18.56
CA ILE A 344 -0.10 0.03 -18.95
C ILE A 344 -1.00 -1.20 -19.14
N SER A 345 -2.06 -1.36 -18.36
CA SER A 345 -2.96 -2.52 -18.47
C SER A 345 -3.66 -2.63 -19.81
N ARG A 346 -3.45 -1.66 -20.71
CA ARG A 346 -3.91 -1.61 -22.10
C ARG A 346 -2.76 -1.66 -23.11
N GLY A 347 -1.64 -2.32 -22.77
CA GLY A 347 -0.50 -2.46 -23.68
C GLY A 347 0.50 -1.30 -23.64
N GLY A 348 0.51 -0.50 -22.59
CA GLY A 348 1.53 0.51 -22.35
C GLY A 348 2.87 -0.12 -21.92
N SER A 349 3.95 0.64 -22.06
CA SER A 349 5.30 0.27 -21.62
C SER A 349 5.76 1.11 -20.43
N MET A 350 6.79 0.65 -19.73
CA MET A 350 7.41 1.36 -18.60
C MET A 350 8.83 1.77 -18.92
N LEU A 351 9.25 2.92 -18.39
CA LEU A 351 10.63 3.41 -18.49
C LEU A 351 11.11 3.91 -17.13
N PRO A 352 12.43 3.93 -16.91
CA PRO A 352 13.01 4.70 -15.82
C PRO A 352 12.62 6.18 -15.92
N PRO A 353 12.26 6.85 -14.82
CA PRO A 353 11.76 8.24 -14.86
C PRO A 353 12.74 9.24 -15.47
N GLN A 354 14.03 9.07 -15.19
CA GLN A 354 15.09 9.92 -15.76
C GLN A 354 15.16 9.79 -17.29
N GLN A 355 15.04 8.57 -17.80
CA GLN A 355 15.02 8.29 -19.23
C GLN A 355 13.77 8.88 -19.90
N ALA A 356 12.60 8.67 -19.28
CA ALA A 356 11.34 9.20 -19.80
C ALA A 356 11.39 10.75 -19.88
N LEU A 357 11.82 11.44 -18.84
CA LEU A 357 11.93 12.91 -18.84
C LEU A 357 12.89 13.44 -19.92
N ARG A 358 13.94 12.67 -20.28
CA ARG A 358 14.82 13.03 -21.40
C ARG A 358 14.17 12.86 -22.78
N LEU A 359 13.37 11.81 -22.93
CA LEU A 359 12.74 11.44 -24.23
C LEU A 359 11.40 12.14 -24.46
N CYS A 360 10.73 12.65 -23.40
CA CYS A 360 9.46 13.35 -23.53
C CYS A 360 9.60 14.71 -24.17
N GLY A 361 8.54 15.10 -24.90
CA GLY A 361 8.34 16.42 -25.47
C GLY A 361 6.92 16.60 -26.00
N PRO A 362 6.62 17.73 -26.67
CA PRO A 362 7.49 18.92 -26.77
C PRO A 362 7.55 19.70 -25.45
N TRP A 363 8.66 20.40 -25.23
CA TRP A 363 8.81 21.34 -24.13
C TRP A 363 8.65 22.77 -24.65
N VAL A 364 7.78 23.56 -24.01
CA VAL A 364 7.53 24.97 -24.36
C VAL A 364 8.38 25.91 -23.51
N SER A 365 8.87 25.44 -22.35
CA SER A 365 9.76 26.21 -21.47
C SER A 365 11.00 25.38 -21.08
N GLY A 366 12.06 26.08 -20.62
CA GLY A 366 13.29 25.44 -20.16
C GLY A 366 13.17 24.72 -18.82
N ASN A 367 12.09 24.91 -18.07
CA ASN A 367 11.88 24.34 -16.74
C ASN A 367 11.44 22.86 -16.82
N ARG A 368 12.42 21.97 -16.98
CA ARG A 368 12.15 20.52 -16.95
C ARG A 368 12.25 20.00 -15.51
N PRO A 369 11.21 19.36 -14.97
CA PRO A 369 11.28 18.78 -13.63
C PRO A 369 12.26 17.61 -13.61
N THR A 370 12.85 17.40 -12.46
CA THR A 370 13.71 16.24 -12.20
C THR A 370 12.90 15.09 -11.56
N PRO A 371 13.40 13.85 -11.54
CA PRO A 371 12.79 12.80 -10.74
C PRO A 371 12.65 13.16 -9.27
N GLN A 372 13.54 13.98 -8.72
CA GLN A 372 13.48 14.50 -7.34
C GLN A 372 12.28 15.43 -7.15
N THR A 373 12.00 16.30 -8.11
CA THR A 373 10.81 17.16 -8.12
C THR A 373 9.52 16.33 -8.05
N LEU A 374 9.39 15.30 -8.91
CA LEU A 374 8.23 14.40 -8.90
C LEU A 374 8.06 13.66 -7.58
N ARG A 375 9.17 13.22 -6.97
CA ARG A 375 9.16 12.56 -5.65
C ARG A 375 8.69 13.52 -4.55
N ALA A 376 9.19 14.76 -4.57
CA ALA A 376 8.81 15.77 -3.59
C ALA A 376 7.31 16.10 -3.67
N VAL A 377 6.77 16.29 -4.88
CA VAL A 377 5.32 16.53 -5.09
C VAL A 377 4.49 15.34 -4.63
N ALA A 378 4.86 14.09 -5.01
CA ALA A 378 4.12 12.91 -4.57
C ALA A 378 4.12 12.76 -3.04
N LEU A 379 5.25 13.03 -2.40
CA LEU A 379 5.38 12.97 -0.93
C LEU A 379 4.51 14.03 -0.26
N LYS A 380 4.60 15.28 -0.71
CA LYS A 380 3.80 16.41 -0.23
C LYS A 380 2.30 16.11 -0.30
N LEU A 381 1.82 15.67 -1.47
CA LEU A 381 0.42 15.33 -1.67
C LEU A 381 -0.04 14.14 -0.83
N SER A 382 0.85 13.18 -0.53
CA SER A 382 0.52 12.04 0.34
C SER A 382 0.33 12.45 1.80
N VAL A 383 1.14 13.38 2.30
CA VAL A 383 1.00 13.96 3.65
C VAL A 383 -0.31 14.72 3.76
N LEU A 384 -0.57 15.64 2.82
CA LEU A 384 -1.80 16.45 2.80
C LEU A 384 -3.07 15.57 2.68
N LEU A 385 -3.02 14.48 1.93
CA LEU A 385 -4.13 13.53 1.84
C LEU A 385 -4.37 12.79 3.15
N GLU A 386 -3.35 12.41 3.88
CA GLU A 386 -3.52 11.77 5.19
C GLU A 386 -4.16 12.71 6.20
N GLU A 387 -3.77 13.99 6.20
CA GLU A 387 -4.33 15.01 7.08
C GLU A 387 -5.81 15.29 6.78
N ALA A 388 -6.19 15.25 5.49
CA ALA A 388 -7.53 15.62 5.03
C ALA A 388 -8.53 14.43 4.97
N LEU A 389 -8.05 13.20 4.95
CA LEU A 389 -8.89 12.02 4.78
C LEU A 389 -9.05 11.24 6.09
N PRO A 390 -10.28 10.80 6.42
CA PRO A 390 -10.49 9.91 7.54
C PRO A 390 -9.89 8.52 7.24
N GLY A 391 -9.43 7.84 8.28
CA GLY A 391 -8.90 6.49 8.19
C GLY A 391 -7.38 6.43 8.21
N ASN A 392 -6.86 5.21 8.24
CA ASN A 392 -5.42 4.94 8.32
C ASN A 392 -4.90 4.43 6.98
N TYR A 393 -3.97 5.15 6.40
CA TYR A 393 -3.31 4.79 5.14
C TYR A 393 -1.81 4.58 5.37
N ALA A 394 -1.27 3.55 4.74
CA ALA A 394 0.15 3.23 4.78
C ALA A 394 0.81 3.22 3.40
N GLU A 395 0.01 3.31 2.34
CA GLU A 395 0.54 3.37 0.98
C GLU A 395 -0.40 4.11 0.03
N PHE A 396 0.21 4.89 -0.87
CA PHE A 396 -0.46 5.52 -2.00
C PHE A 396 0.31 5.26 -3.30
N GLY A 397 -0.41 4.94 -4.36
CA GLY A 397 0.11 5.00 -5.72
C GLY A 397 -0.31 6.33 -6.33
N VAL A 398 0.59 7.30 -6.35
CA VAL A 398 0.36 8.66 -6.85
C VAL A 398 0.70 8.70 -8.33
N ASP A 399 -0.26 9.07 -9.18
CA ASP A 399 -0.07 9.26 -10.61
C ASP A 399 0.10 10.75 -10.90
N LEU A 400 1.28 11.12 -11.39
CA LEU A 400 1.64 12.50 -11.74
C LEU A 400 1.75 12.65 -13.25
N GLY A 401 1.24 13.77 -13.76
CA GLY A 401 1.49 14.24 -15.12
C GLY A 401 2.46 15.41 -15.11
N VAL A 402 3.22 15.59 -16.17
CA VAL A 402 4.02 16.79 -16.40
C VAL A 402 3.51 17.45 -17.66
N ASP A 403 3.23 18.74 -17.62
CA ASP A 403 2.81 19.47 -18.81
C ASP A 403 3.99 19.99 -19.64
N VAL A 404 3.70 20.54 -20.80
CA VAL A 404 4.70 21.08 -21.73
C VAL A 404 5.51 22.26 -21.17
N ARG A 405 5.07 22.88 -20.07
CA ARG A 405 5.75 23.96 -19.36
C ARG A 405 6.60 23.44 -18.19
N GLY A 406 6.59 22.13 -17.94
CA GLY A 406 7.31 21.49 -16.83
C GLY A 406 6.56 21.49 -15.50
N HIS A 407 5.30 21.92 -15.49
CA HIS A 407 4.49 21.89 -14.29
C HIS A 407 4.00 20.46 -13.97
N VAL A 408 4.02 20.11 -12.67
CA VAL A 408 3.66 18.76 -12.19
C VAL A 408 2.22 18.76 -11.67
N TRP A 409 1.40 17.90 -12.25
CA TRP A 409 -0.03 17.76 -11.96
C TRP A 409 -0.36 16.43 -11.30
N LEU A 410 -1.27 16.44 -10.34
CA LEU A 410 -1.88 15.23 -9.80
C LEU A 410 -2.95 14.70 -10.77
N LEU A 411 -2.79 13.47 -11.25
CA LEU A 411 -3.77 12.83 -12.12
C LEU A 411 -4.71 11.90 -11.35
N GLU A 412 -4.16 11.09 -10.43
CA GLU A 412 -4.93 10.13 -9.64
C GLU A 412 -4.13 9.66 -8.41
N VAL A 413 -4.82 9.29 -7.32
CA VAL A 413 -4.23 8.57 -6.18
C VAL A 413 -4.97 7.26 -5.96
N ASN A 414 -4.20 6.19 -5.81
CA ASN A 414 -4.68 4.84 -5.53
C ASN A 414 -4.23 4.40 -4.14
N SER A 415 -5.17 4.24 -3.19
CA SER A 415 -4.88 3.78 -1.83
C SER A 415 -4.57 2.28 -1.72
N LYS A 416 -4.81 1.51 -2.77
CA LYS A 416 -4.48 0.09 -2.87
C LYS A 416 -3.80 -0.22 -4.19
N PRO A 417 -2.55 0.25 -4.37
CA PRO A 417 -1.83 0.05 -5.62
C PRO A 417 -1.65 -1.44 -5.95
N SER A 418 -1.65 -1.77 -7.25
CA SER A 418 -1.50 -3.15 -7.73
C SER A 418 -0.19 -3.77 -7.24
N LYS A 419 -0.22 -5.08 -6.99
CA LYS A 419 0.92 -5.88 -6.56
C LYS A 419 1.28 -6.98 -7.58
N THR A 420 0.57 -7.04 -8.72
CA THR A 420 0.73 -8.11 -9.72
C THR A 420 1.82 -7.86 -10.74
N ALA A 421 2.29 -6.64 -10.94
CA ALA A 421 3.27 -6.32 -11.96
C ALA A 421 4.67 -6.11 -11.38
N ASN A 422 5.69 -6.57 -12.09
CA ASN A 422 7.05 -6.04 -11.93
C ASN A 422 7.00 -4.55 -12.24
N THR A 423 7.26 -3.73 -11.25
CA THR A 423 7.13 -2.27 -11.36
C THR A 423 8.39 -1.60 -11.89
N VAL A 424 9.40 -2.36 -12.25
CA VAL A 424 10.64 -1.86 -12.86
C VAL A 424 11.02 -2.80 -14.01
N PRO A 425 11.10 -2.32 -15.26
CA PRO A 425 11.73 -3.07 -16.32
C PRO A 425 13.21 -3.26 -15.97
N LEU A 426 13.71 -4.49 -16.12
CA LEU A 426 15.15 -4.71 -16.15
C LEU A 426 15.70 -4.13 -17.48
N PRO A 427 16.89 -3.54 -17.50
CA PRO A 427 17.58 -3.21 -18.74
C PRO A 427 17.70 -4.46 -19.62
N GLU A 428 17.54 -4.29 -20.95
CA GLU A 428 17.74 -5.38 -21.88
C GLU A 428 19.18 -5.92 -21.75
N GLY A 429 19.30 -7.24 -21.49
CA GLY A 429 20.59 -7.94 -21.42
C GLY A 429 21.13 -8.15 -20.01
N GLU A 430 20.49 -7.68 -18.96
CA GLU A 430 20.87 -8.04 -17.59
C GLU A 430 20.15 -9.29 -17.12
N GLU A 431 20.91 -10.31 -16.67
CA GLU A 431 20.37 -11.46 -15.94
C GLU A 431 19.62 -10.97 -14.68
N GLU A 432 18.48 -11.59 -14.35
CA GLU A 432 17.75 -11.28 -13.10
C GLU A 432 18.74 -11.36 -11.92
N PRO A 433 19.07 -10.24 -11.26
CA PRO A 433 19.91 -10.30 -10.07
C PRO A 433 19.21 -11.19 -9.03
N PRO A 434 19.95 -11.87 -8.15
CA PRO A 434 19.35 -12.73 -7.14
C PRO A 434 18.24 -11.98 -6.45
N ARG A 435 17.01 -12.52 -6.47
CA ARG A 435 15.74 -11.85 -6.12
C ARG A 435 15.83 -11.15 -4.78
N ARG A 436 16.26 -9.91 -4.80
CA ARG A 436 16.18 -9.04 -3.64
C ARG A 436 14.70 -8.78 -3.34
N ALA A 437 14.37 -8.84 -2.07
CA ALA A 437 13.03 -8.51 -1.60
C ALA A 437 12.55 -7.17 -2.19
N ARG A 438 11.35 -7.14 -2.77
CA ARG A 438 10.79 -5.90 -3.34
C ARG A 438 10.72 -4.81 -2.26
N PRO A 439 11.24 -3.60 -2.50
CA PRO A 439 11.19 -2.49 -1.53
C PRO A 439 9.77 -2.23 -0.99
N SER A 440 8.75 -2.42 -1.84
CA SER A 440 7.35 -2.23 -1.47
C SER A 440 6.83 -3.24 -0.44
N VAL A 441 7.32 -4.48 -0.47
CA VAL A 441 6.99 -5.51 0.52
C VAL A 441 7.73 -5.24 1.82
N VAL A 442 9.03 -4.92 1.70
CA VAL A 442 9.87 -4.59 2.86
C VAL A 442 9.28 -3.44 3.66
N ARG A 443 8.89 -2.35 2.99
CA ARG A 443 8.38 -1.15 3.65
C ARG A 443 7.00 -1.38 4.29
N MET A 444 6.11 -2.10 3.61
CA MET A 444 4.82 -2.49 4.18
C MET A 444 5.00 -3.30 5.47
N LEU A 445 5.93 -4.27 5.50
CA LEU A 445 6.22 -5.05 6.70
C LEU A 445 6.93 -4.24 7.79
N GLU A 446 7.72 -3.24 7.44
CA GLU A 446 8.33 -2.31 8.40
C GLU A 446 7.27 -1.46 9.09
N TYR A 447 6.30 -0.94 8.33
CA TYR A 447 5.17 -0.22 8.90
C TYR A 447 4.27 -1.13 9.75
N ALA A 448 3.96 -2.34 9.26
CA ALA A 448 3.19 -3.33 10.03
C ALA A 448 3.87 -3.66 11.37
N ALA A 449 5.19 -3.85 11.38
CA ALA A 449 5.95 -4.06 12.60
C ALA A 449 5.92 -2.84 13.53
N TYR A 450 6.00 -1.63 12.98
CA TYR A 450 5.90 -0.37 13.72
C TYR A 450 4.57 -0.26 14.47
N VAL A 451 3.45 -0.41 13.76
CA VAL A 451 2.11 -0.31 14.39
C VAL A 451 1.78 -1.48 15.32
N SER A 452 2.45 -2.63 15.15
CA SER A 452 2.39 -3.76 16.08
C SER A 452 3.28 -3.60 17.31
N GLY A 453 3.99 -2.47 17.45
CA GLY A 453 4.90 -2.19 18.56
C GLY A 453 6.27 -2.87 18.48
N PHE A 454 6.70 -3.29 17.28
CA PHE A 454 8.04 -3.83 17.00
C PHE A 454 8.84 -2.94 16.05
N PRO A 455 9.03 -1.64 16.34
CA PRO A 455 9.75 -0.73 15.45
C PRO A 455 11.22 -1.15 15.36
N ARG A 456 11.71 -1.37 14.15
CA ARG A 456 13.10 -1.75 13.94
C ARG A 456 14.02 -0.56 14.18
N ALA A 457 15.05 -0.72 15.03
CA ALA A 457 16.09 0.29 15.22
C ALA A 457 16.72 0.70 13.88
N ALA A 458 17.05 1.97 13.71
CA ALA A 458 17.81 2.44 12.56
C ALA A 458 19.13 1.67 12.48
N LYS A 459 19.49 1.14 11.31
CA LYS A 459 20.89 0.72 11.11
C LYS A 459 21.76 1.93 11.35
N PRO A 460 22.85 1.81 12.14
CA PRO A 460 23.81 2.90 12.28
C PRO A 460 24.27 3.29 10.87
N LYS A 461 24.31 4.58 10.59
CA LYS A 461 24.89 5.08 9.33
C LYS A 461 26.30 4.50 9.22
N PRO A 462 26.72 3.97 8.06
CA PRO A 462 28.11 3.56 7.90
C PRO A 462 29.01 4.75 8.25
N LYS A 463 29.99 4.52 9.12
CA LYS A 463 30.99 5.54 9.45
C LYS A 463 31.60 6.00 8.13
N PRO A 464 31.78 7.32 7.91
CA PRO A 464 32.47 7.79 6.72
C PRO A 464 33.82 7.08 6.66
N ALA A 465 34.15 6.52 5.49
CA ALA A 465 35.42 5.89 5.27
C ALA A 465 36.53 6.86 5.63
N ALA A 466 37.41 6.46 6.56
CA ALA A 466 38.55 7.27 6.95
C ALA A 466 39.34 7.59 5.67
N LYS A 467 39.48 8.89 5.36
CA LYS A 467 40.35 9.35 4.27
C LYS A 467 41.77 8.84 4.56
N LYS A 468 42.23 7.85 3.76
CA LYS A 468 43.64 7.48 3.79
C LYS A 468 44.46 8.74 3.44
N ILE A 469 45.07 9.35 4.46
CA ILE A 469 46.10 10.38 4.26
C ILE A 469 47.25 9.69 3.56
N ARG A 470 47.43 9.92 2.26
CA ARG A 470 48.69 9.59 1.56
C ARG A 470 49.78 10.51 2.16
N ARG A 471 50.61 9.93 3.00
CA ARG A 471 51.91 10.58 3.30
C ARG A 471 52.75 10.58 2.01
N ARG A 472 53.14 11.75 1.59
CA ARG A 472 54.17 11.96 0.60
C ARG A 472 55.56 11.66 1.21
#